data_2d5a0eab97c92a1f6212d6a8a9e52dba
#
_entry.id   2d5a0eab97c92a1f6212d6a8a9e52dba
#
_cell.length_a   1.000
_cell.length_b   1.000
_cell.length_c   1.000
_cell.angle_alpha   90.00
_cell.angle_beta   90.00
_cell.angle_gamma   90.00
#
_symmetry.space_group_name_H-M   'P 1'
#
loop_
_entity.id
_entity.type
_entity.pdbx_description
1 polymer ?
#
loop_
_entity_poly.entity_id
_entity_poly.type
_entity_poly.pdbx_seq_one_letter_code
_entity_poly.pdbx_strand_id
1 'polypeptide(L)'
;MNDPEKLFKEITGELTSAGQLFETREYTDSNGISHKEYASFPDNLKGYFDFALLHGEKEFLVYESERFLFKEVVAKAAQVGNALLAEGIKKGDRVAICMQNN
;
A
#
# COMPACT_ATOMS: atom_id res chain seq x y z
N MET A 1 -13.82 19.88 -28.31
CA MET A 1 -12.56 19.38 -27.68
C MET A 1 -12.88 19.02 -26.25
N ASN A 2 -12.55 17.82 -25.79
CA ASN A 2 -12.81 17.42 -24.41
C ASN A 2 -11.86 18.16 -23.48
N ASP A 3 -12.42 18.84 -22.49
CA ASP A 3 -11.65 19.47 -21.42
C ASP A 3 -10.98 18.35 -20.59
N PRO A 4 -9.63 18.31 -20.49
CA PRO A 4 -8.92 17.28 -19.75
C PRO A 4 -9.32 17.22 -18.28
N GLU A 5 -9.62 18.34 -17.64
CA GLU A 5 -10.06 18.37 -16.24
C GLU A 5 -11.45 17.75 -16.06
N LYS A 6 -12.35 18.00 -17.00
CA LYS A 6 -13.69 17.40 -16.99
C LYS A 6 -13.61 15.90 -17.18
N LEU A 7 -12.82 15.45 -18.15
CA LEU A 7 -12.61 14.02 -18.43
C LEU A 7 -11.99 13.31 -17.21
N PHE A 8 -11.00 13.92 -16.56
CA PHE A 8 -10.38 13.38 -15.37
C PHE A 8 -11.38 13.21 -14.21
N LYS A 9 -12.24 14.22 -14.00
CA LYS A 9 -13.30 14.15 -12.98
C LYS A 9 -14.32 13.06 -13.26
N GLU A 10 -14.74 12.90 -14.51
CA GLU A 10 -15.69 11.86 -14.92
C GLU A 10 -15.09 10.47 -14.69
N ILE A 11 -13.89 10.20 -15.18
CA ILE A 11 -13.21 8.91 -15.00
C ILE A 11 -12.96 8.60 -13.52
N THR A 12 -12.48 9.58 -12.75
CA THR A 12 -12.26 9.42 -11.32
C THR A 12 -13.57 9.12 -10.59
N GLY A 13 -14.64 9.83 -10.95
CA GLY A 13 -15.97 9.60 -10.39
C GLY A 13 -16.49 8.18 -10.65
N GLU A 14 -16.31 7.66 -11.86
CA GLU A 14 -16.69 6.29 -12.21
C GLU A 14 -15.87 5.26 -11.42
N LEU A 15 -14.55 5.41 -11.40
CA LEU A 15 -13.64 4.46 -10.74
C LEU A 15 -13.81 4.40 -9.21
N THR A 16 -14.23 5.51 -8.60
CA THR A 16 -14.40 5.61 -7.14
C THR A 16 -15.86 5.45 -6.68
N SER A 17 -16.78 5.17 -7.61
CA SER A 17 -18.19 4.97 -7.28
C SER A 17 -18.44 3.66 -6.52
N ALA A 18 -19.61 3.57 -5.89
CA ALA A 18 -20.02 2.40 -5.12
C ALA A 18 -19.95 1.11 -5.94
N GLY A 19 -19.37 0.06 -5.38
CA GLY A 19 -19.19 -1.25 -6.01
C GLY A 19 -18.00 -1.36 -6.96
N GLN A 20 -17.24 -0.28 -7.17
CA GLN A 20 -16.02 -0.31 -7.98
C GLN A 20 -14.79 -0.65 -7.13
N LEU A 21 -13.71 -1.07 -7.79
CA LEU A 21 -12.46 -1.47 -7.12
C LEU A 21 -11.87 -0.34 -6.25
N PHE A 22 -12.01 0.90 -6.69
CA PHE A 22 -11.49 2.08 -6.00
C PHE A 22 -12.59 2.87 -5.27
N GLU A 23 -13.70 2.18 -4.92
CA GLU A 23 -14.75 2.80 -4.11
C GLU A 23 -14.18 3.49 -2.89
N THR A 24 -14.63 4.72 -2.63
CA THR A 24 -14.22 5.50 -1.47
C THR A 24 -15.33 5.59 -0.44
N ARG A 25 -14.95 5.65 0.83
CA ARG A 25 -15.86 5.95 1.96
C ARG A 25 -15.30 7.10 2.80
N GLU A 26 -16.19 7.80 3.47
CA GLU A 26 -15.80 8.81 4.45
C GLU A 26 -15.88 8.22 5.86
N TYR A 27 -14.94 8.57 6.71
CA TYR A 27 -14.97 8.27 8.14
C TYR A 27 -14.47 9.47 8.94
N THR A 28 -14.92 9.56 10.18
CA THR A 28 -14.49 10.61 11.12
C THR A 28 -13.61 9.98 12.18
N ASP A 29 -12.44 10.55 12.40
CA ASP A 29 -11.50 10.07 13.40
C ASP A 29 -11.90 10.48 14.82
N SER A 30 -11.13 10.03 15.83
CA SER A 30 -11.37 10.35 17.24
C SER A 30 -11.28 11.84 17.59
N ASN A 31 -10.68 12.64 16.71
CA ASN A 31 -10.55 14.09 16.86
C ASN A 31 -11.68 14.86 16.16
N GLY A 32 -12.63 14.17 15.54
CA GLY A 32 -13.72 14.76 14.81
C GLY A 32 -13.38 15.24 13.40
N ILE A 33 -12.23 14.81 12.85
CA ILE A 33 -11.78 15.18 11.50
C ILE A 33 -12.29 14.13 10.50
N SER A 34 -12.94 14.62 9.43
CA SER A 34 -13.41 13.76 8.35
C SER A 34 -12.27 13.43 7.38
N HIS A 35 -12.17 12.16 7.05
CA HIS A 35 -11.20 11.61 6.12
C HIS A 35 -11.91 10.81 5.03
N LYS A 36 -11.27 10.71 3.88
CA LYS A 36 -11.71 9.84 2.78
C LYS A 36 -10.68 8.73 2.58
N GLU A 37 -11.15 7.49 2.52
CA GLU A 37 -10.31 6.32 2.28
C GLU A 37 -10.92 5.38 1.26
N TYR A 38 -10.15 4.46 0.73
CA TYR A 38 -10.66 3.39 -0.13
C TYR A 38 -11.38 2.33 0.70
N ALA A 39 -12.60 1.96 0.26
CA ALA A 39 -13.44 1.02 0.98
C ALA A 39 -12.93 -0.43 0.95
N SER A 40 -12.24 -0.83 -0.12
CA SER A 40 -11.84 -2.22 -0.41
C SER A 40 -10.37 -2.52 -0.12
N PHE A 41 -9.61 -1.58 0.44
CA PHE A 41 -8.19 -1.80 0.75
C PHE A 41 -8.02 -2.42 2.15
N PRO A 42 -6.92 -3.18 2.36
CA PRO A 42 -6.61 -3.74 3.67
C PRO A 42 -6.45 -2.66 4.75
N ASP A 43 -6.97 -2.92 5.95
CA ASP A 43 -6.92 -1.97 7.08
C ASP A 43 -5.53 -1.79 7.71
N ASN A 44 -4.57 -2.64 7.33
CA ASN A 44 -3.21 -2.60 7.89
C ASN A 44 -2.17 -3.09 6.88
N LEU A 45 -0.89 -2.81 7.16
CA LEU A 45 0.22 -3.18 6.29
C LEU A 45 0.37 -4.70 6.13
N LYS A 46 0.07 -5.50 7.16
CA LYS A 46 0.11 -6.96 7.05
C LYS A 46 -0.87 -7.46 5.99
N GLY A 47 -2.11 -7.00 6.03
CA GLY A 47 -3.13 -7.33 5.04
C GLY A 47 -2.72 -6.90 3.63
N TYR A 48 -2.01 -5.78 3.50
CA TYR A 48 -1.48 -5.31 2.23
C TYR A 48 -0.42 -6.27 1.66
N PHE A 49 0.50 -6.77 2.50
CA PHE A 49 1.48 -7.78 2.10
C PHE A 49 0.84 -9.13 1.77
N ASP A 50 -0.18 -9.55 2.52
CA ASP A 50 -0.96 -10.77 2.23
C ASP A 50 -1.64 -10.65 0.85
N PHE A 51 -2.20 -9.48 0.54
CA PHE A 51 -2.76 -9.18 -0.79
C PHE A 51 -1.70 -9.22 -1.90
N ALA A 52 -0.51 -8.68 -1.63
CA ALA A 52 0.59 -8.70 -2.58
C ALA A 52 1.02 -10.14 -2.96
N LEU A 53 0.90 -11.11 -2.06
CA LEU A 53 1.20 -12.52 -2.33
C LEU A 53 0.29 -13.16 -3.38
N LEU A 54 -0.91 -12.61 -3.65
CA LEU A 54 -1.76 -13.04 -4.76
C LEU A 54 -1.10 -12.83 -6.13
N HIS A 55 -0.13 -11.93 -6.19
CA HIS A 55 0.68 -11.63 -7.39
C HIS A 55 2.08 -12.23 -7.30
N GLY A 56 2.31 -13.21 -6.45
CA GLY A 56 3.61 -13.74 -6.04
C GLY A 56 4.64 -13.93 -7.16
N GLU A 57 4.22 -14.44 -8.31
CA GLU A 57 5.08 -14.72 -9.46
C GLU A 57 5.29 -13.51 -10.40
N LYS A 58 4.68 -12.38 -10.12
CA LYS A 58 4.85 -11.15 -10.92
C LYS A 58 6.02 -10.32 -10.39
N GLU A 59 6.65 -9.57 -11.31
CA GLU A 59 7.67 -8.57 -10.94
C GLU A 59 7.06 -7.46 -10.10
N PHE A 60 7.73 -7.12 -9.00
CA PHE A 60 7.33 -6.05 -8.10
C PHE A 60 8.32 -4.89 -8.12
N LEU A 61 9.62 -5.17 -7.94
CA LEU A 61 10.67 -4.16 -7.96
C LEU A 61 11.60 -4.40 -9.13
N VAL A 62 11.88 -3.33 -9.83
CA VAL A 62 12.83 -3.29 -10.95
C VAL A 62 13.81 -2.16 -10.69
N TYR A 63 15.08 -2.50 -10.60
CA TYR A 63 16.16 -1.52 -10.48
C TYR A 63 17.32 -1.94 -11.38
N GLU A 64 17.61 -1.14 -12.39
CA GLU A 64 18.59 -1.47 -13.42
C GLU A 64 18.37 -2.86 -14.03
N SER A 65 19.28 -3.80 -13.81
CA SER A 65 19.18 -5.21 -14.23
C SER A 65 18.55 -6.13 -13.18
N GLU A 66 18.33 -5.63 -11.97
CA GLU A 66 17.74 -6.41 -10.89
C GLU A 66 16.23 -6.46 -11.01
N ARG A 67 15.66 -7.62 -10.73
CA ARG A 67 14.22 -7.90 -10.74
C ARG A 67 13.86 -8.67 -9.49
N PHE A 68 12.84 -8.23 -8.77
CA PHE A 68 12.31 -8.92 -7.60
C PHE A 68 10.83 -9.19 -7.78
N LEU A 69 10.44 -10.44 -7.58
CA LEU A 69 9.04 -10.84 -7.56
C LEU A 69 8.35 -10.43 -6.26
N PHE A 70 7.03 -10.32 -6.27
CA PHE A 70 6.27 -10.03 -5.05
C PHE A 70 6.58 -11.00 -3.92
N LYS A 71 6.61 -12.30 -4.19
CA LYS A 71 6.94 -13.33 -3.18
C LYS A 71 8.33 -13.16 -2.57
N GLU A 72 9.31 -12.73 -3.38
CA GLU A 72 10.68 -12.54 -2.93
C GLU A 72 10.78 -11.32 -2.01
N VAL A 73 10.09 -10.23 -2.35
CA VAL A 73 10.05 -9.02 -1.51
C VAL A 73 9.36 -9.31 -0.17
N VAL A 74 8.25 -10.05 -0.17
CA VAL A 74 7.56 -10.45 1.06
C VAL A 74 8.45 -11.34 1.93
N ALA A 75 9.17 -12.30 1.33
CA ALA A 75 10.12 -13.15 2.06
C ALA A 75 11.27 -12.32 2.67
N LYS A 76 11.83 -11.37 1.94
CA LYS A 76 12.87 -10.45 2.44
C LYS A 76 12.34 -9.57 3.58
N ALA A 77 11.12 -9.05 3.46
CA ALA A 77 10.47 -8.29 4.52
C ALA A 77 10.30 -9.12 5.81
N ALA A 78 9.91 -10.38 5.68
CA ALA A 78 9.82 -11.30 6.83
C ALA A 78 11.19 -11.55 7.49
N GLN A 79 12.26 -11.69 6.71
CA GLN A 79 13.63 -11.83 7.23
C GLN A 79 14.06 -10.60 8.04
N VAL A 80 13.80 -9.39 7.52
CA VAL A 80 14.08 -8.13 8.22
C VAL A 80 13.26 -8.04 9.51
N GLY A 81 11.97 -8.38 9.45
CA GLY A 81 11.10 -8.40 10.62
C GLY A 81 11.60 -9.35 11.70
N ASN A 82 12.03 -10.56 11.35
CA ASN A 82 12.60 -11.53 12.29
C ASN A 82 13.91 -11.03 12.89
N ALA A 83 14.77 -10.37 12.12
CA ALA A 83 16.00 -9.77 12.64
C ALA A 83 15.70 -8.67 13.66
N LEU A 84 14.74 -7.80 13.41
CA LEU A 84 14.30 -6.76 14.35
C LEU A 84 13.74 -7.36 15.64
N LEU A 85 12.95 -8.41 15.54
CA LEU A 85 12.44 -9.13 16.71
C LEU A 85 13.56 -9.75 17.53
N ALA A 86 14.58 -10.31 16.87
CA ALA A 86 15.76 -10.89 17.55
C ALA A 86 16.57 -9.83 18.32
N GLU A 87 16.60 -8.59 17.82
CA GLU A 87 17.19 -7.44 18.49
C GLU A 87 16.31 -6.88 19.65
N GLY A 88 15.15 -7.48 19.88
CA GLY A 88 14.27 -7.12 20.98
C GLY A 88 13.26 -6.01 20.68
N ILE A 89 13.10 -5.61 19.41
CA ILE A 89 12.08 -4.62 18.99
C ILE A 89 10.67 -5.14 19.29
N LYS A 90 9.84 -4.28 19.88
CA LYS A 90 8.48 -4.59 20.31
C LYS A 90 7.49 -3.59 19.72
N LYS A 91 6.21 -3.92 19.80
CA LYS A 91 5.13 -3.00 19.42
C LYS A 91 5.24 -1.68 20.18
N GLY A 92 5.25 -0.59 19.44
CA GLY A 92 5.40 0.77 19.98
C GLY A 92 6.82 1.32 19.89
N ASP A 93 7.83 0.49 19.63
CA ASP A 93 9.19 0.94 19.42
C ASP A 93 9.33 1.71 18.10
N ARG A 94 10.26 2.62 18.04
CA ARG A 94 10.54 3.44 16.87
C ARG A 94 11.78 2.91 16.15
N VAL A 95 11.64 2.69 14.85
CA VAL A 95 12.73 2.29 13.96
C VAL A 95 13.00 3.40 12.96
N ALA A 96 14.24 3.88 12.90
CA ALA A 96 14.66 4.88 11.91
C ALA A 96 15.18 4.19 10.66
N ILE A 97 14.78 4.69 9.50
CA ILE A 97 15.26 4.23 8.19
C ILE A 97 16.08 5.36 7.58
N CYS A 98 17.39 5.11 7.39
CA CYS A 98 18.32 6.04 6.76
C CYS A 98 18.76 5.45 5.42
N MET A 99 18.03 5.75 4.36
CA MET A 99 18.28 5.27 3.01
C MET A 99 18.29 6.41 2.01
N GLN A 100 19.08 6.26 0.96
CA GLN A 100 19.02 7.14 -0.18
C GLN A 100 17.80 6.77 -1.04
N ASN A 101 17.08 7.79 -1.54
CA ASN A 101 16.04 7.58 -2.55
C ASN A 101 16.71 7.46 -3.93
N ASN A 102 16.47 6.36 -4.61
CA ASN A 102 16.96 6.09 -5.96
C ASN A 102 15.78 6.10 -6.95
#